data_51045eaaead45cbaead27e7c183e74cd
#
_entry.id   51045eaaead45cbaead27e7c183e74cd
#
_cell.length_a   1.000
_cell.length_b   1.000
_cell.length_c   1.000
_cell.angle_alpha   90.00
_cell.angle_beta   90.00
_cell.angle_gamma   90.00
#
_symmetry.space_group_name_H-M   'P 1'
#
loop_
_entity.id
_entity.type
_entity.pdbx_description
1 polymer ?
#
loop_
_entity_poly.entity_id
_entity_poly.type
_entity_poly.pdbx_seq_one_letter_code
_entity_poly.pdbx_strand_id
1 'polypeptide(L)'
;MLLAEVIKREARALGFDAVGVSRVANSNPPSAFSLQPDSSLPNPTTPLPHHLFSRLAEWLQRGFHGTMAWMTRDPSRRSDPQQVLPGCRSMVSVGMNYYTDNRANEQPGMGRIARYAWGKDYHTVMSRRLSQLEAKIAALAPGVTTRAYVDTGPIMEKAWAQQAGLGWIGKHSNLVSAECGSWLLLGEILTTLDLTPDEPGTDLCGSCTLCIQACPTGAIVEPYLVDARLCISYLTIELRGGREAISDELAAQMGNRIFGCDDCLDVCPFNLRADATNEPAFAPTPLTLAPSLQALAQISEEGFTATFKESPLKRTKRSGLLRNIGIAQENHRRQTEGRAS
;
A
#
# COMPACT_ATOMS: atom_id res chain seq x y z
N MET A 1 4.10 -30.16 -16.18
CA MET A 1 4.30 -29.01 -15.25
C MET A 1 2.93 -28.39 -15.01
N LEU A 2 2.58 -28.11 -13.75
CA LEU A 2 1.28 -27.53 -13.39
C LEU A 2 1.15 -26.12 -14.01
N LEU A 3 -0.04 -25.76 -14.48
CA LEU A 3 -0.29 -24.45 -15.14
C LEU A 3 0.09 -23.27 -14.20
N ALA A 4 -0.20 -23.39 -12.89
CA ALA A 4 0.20 -22.41 -11.89
C ALA A 4 1.72 -22.14 -11.91
N GLU A 5 2.56 -23.18 -11.99
CA GLU A 5 4.02 -23.04 -12.03
C GLU A 5 4.51 -22.38 -13.34
N VAL A 6 3.83 -22.63 -14.45
CA VAL A 6 4.12 -21.93 -15.70
C VAL A 6 3.82 -20.46 -15.57
N ILE A 7 2.66 -20.10 -15.03
CA ILE A 7 2.25 -18.69 -14.83
C ILE A 7 3.23 -17.99 -13.89
N LYS A 8 3.60 -18.63 -12.78
CA LYS A 8 4.59 -18.06 -11.82
C LYS A 8 5.95 -17.82 -12.48
N ARG A 9 6.41 -18.74 -13.32
CA ARG A 9 7.65 -18.57 -14.07
C ARG A 9 7.57 -17.39 -15.05
N GLU A 10 6.45 -17.27 -15.80
CA GLU A 10 6.23 -16.16 -16.73
C GLU A 10 6.17 -14.81 -15.99
N ALA A 11 5.54 -14.76 -14.80
CA ALA A 11 5.54 -13.57 -13.98
C ALA A 11 6.95 -13.16 -13.55
N ARG A 12 7.77 -14.10 -13.07
CA ARG A 12 9.18 -13.83 -12.72
C ARG A 12 9.98 -13.36 -13.94
N ALA A 13 9.78 -13.96 -15.11
CA ALA A 13 10.42 -13.53 -16.36
C ALA A 13 10.04 -12.12 -16.80
N LEU A 14 8.86 -11.63 -16.38
CA LEU A 14 8.42 -10.25 -16.56
C LEU A 14 8.99 -9.29 -15.49
N GLY A 15 9.77 -9.80 -14.52
CA GLY A 15 10.44 -9.00 -13.50
C GLY A 15 9.58 -8.73 -12.27
N PHE A 16 8.63 -9.62 -11.94
CA PHE A 16 8.03 -9.63 -10.61
C PHE A 16 8.92 -10.42 -9.64
N ASP A 17 9.20 -9.85 -8.48
CA ASP A 17 10.10 -10.43 -7.47
C ASP A 17 9.39 -11.52 -6.66
N ALA A 18 8.09 -11.34 -6.41
CA ALA A 18 7.25 -12.31 -5.73
C ALA A 18 6.01 -12.65 -6.57
N VAL A 19 5.59 -13.91 -6.53
CA VAL A 19 4.37 -14.37 -7.20
C VAL A 19 3.81 -15.61 -6.51
N GLY A 20 2.50 -15.62 -6.32
CA GLY A 20 1.79 -16.75 -5.75
C GLY A 20 0.35 -16.81 -6.24
N VAL A 21 -0.31 -17.91 -5.94
CA VAL A 21 -1.68 -18.20 -6.35
C VAL A 21 -2.51 -18.48 -5.11
N SER A 22 -3.66 -17.83 -4.99
CA SER A 22 -4.67 -18.15 -3.98
C SER A 22 -5.95 -18.67 -4.63
N ARG A 23 -6.64 -19.53 -3.91
CA ARG A 23 -7.95 -20.03 -4.33
C ARG A 23 -9.04 -19.04 -3.93
N VAL A 24 -9.95 -18.74 -4.85
CA VAL A 24 -11.17 -18.01 -4.56
C VAL A 24 -12.30 -19.03 -4.34
N ALA A 25 -12.79 -19.09 -3.09
CA ALA A 25 -13.92 -19.95 -2.75
C ALA A 25 -15.18 -19.48 -3.47
N ASN A 26 -16.05 -20.42 -3.86
CA ASN A 26 -17.39 -20.07 -4.34
C ASN A 26 -18.16 -19.46 -3.16
N SER A 27 -18.36 -18.15 -3.18
CA SER A 27 -19.16 -17.46 -2.20
C SER A 27 -20.65 -17.58 -2.57
N ASN A 28 -21.44 -18.23 -1.75
CA ASN A 28 -22.86 -17.88 -1.72
C ASN A 28 -22.93 -16.54 -0.95
N PRO A 29 -23.47 -15.46 -1.56
CA PRO A 29 -23.58 -14.20 -0.85
C PRO A 29 -24.40 -14.40 0.43
N PRO A 30 -23.99 -13.84 1.58
CA PRO A 30 -24.79 -13.91 2.77
C PRO A 30 -26.11 -13.18 2.52
N SER A 31 -27.23 -13.88 2.78
CA SER A 31 -28.54 -13.26 2.84
C SER A 31 -28.54 -12.20 3.94
N ALA A 32 -28.97 -10.98 3.60
CA ALA A 32 -29.23 -9.82 4.46
C ALA A 32 -28.50 -9.77 5.82
N PHE A 33 -27.55 -8.89 5.90
CA PHE A 33 -26.61 -8.70 6.99
C PHE A 33 -27.27 -8.07 8.24
N SER A 34 -27.24 -8.76 9.37
CA SER A 34 -27.39 -8.14 10.70
C SER A 34 -25.99 -7.80 11.21
N LEU A 35 -25.71 -6.49 11.33
CA LEU A 35 -24.47 -5.96 11.91
C LEU A 35 -24.49 -6.17 13.44
N GLN A 36 -24.10 -7.33 13.91
CA GLN A 36 -23.74 -7.51 15.33
C GLN A 36 -22.21 -7.61 15.40
N PRO A 37 -21.54 -6.81 16.25
CA PRO A 37 -20.11 -6.93 16.45
C PRO A 37 -19.82 -8.26 17.17
N ASP A 38 -19.17 -9.17 16.44
CA ASP A 38 -18.63 -10.39 17.04
C ASP A 38 -17.27 -10.08 17.64
N SER A 39 -17.17 -10.10 18.97
CA SER A 39 -15.95 -9.80 19.73
C SER A 39 -14.97 -10.97 19.82
N SER A 40 -15.24 -12.07 19.12
CA SER A 40 -14.35 -13.23 19.06
C SER A 40 -13.34 -13.10 17.90
N LEU A 41 -12.13 -13.57 18.11
CA LEU A 41 -11.15 -13.77 17.02
C LEU A 41 -11.82 -14.63 15.92
N PRO A 42 -11.60 -14.30 14.63
CA PRO A 42 -12.27 -15.00 13.55
C PRO A 42 -12.00 -16.50 13.63
N ASN A 43 -13.07 -17.28 13.58
CA ASN A 43 -12.98 -18.72 13.50
C ASN A 43 -12.16 -19.10 12.25
N PRO A 44 -11.09 -19.90 12.36
CA PRO A 44 -10.27 -20.32 11.24
C PRO A 44 -11.03 -21.02 10.11
N THR A 45 -12.27 -21.44 10.38
CA THR A 45 -13.16 -22.03 9.37
C THR A 45 -14.02 -21.02 8.60
N THR A 46 -14.00 -19.74 8.98
CA THR A 46 -14.77 -18.69 8.26
C THR A 46 -14.15 -18.45 6.89
N PRO A 47 -14.93 -18.50 5.78
CA PRO A 47 -14.42 -18.20 4.45
C PRO A 47 -13.80 -16.81 4.38
N LEU A 48 -12.65 -16.67 3.71
CA LEU A 48 -11.88 -15.42 3.62
C LEU A 48 -12.73 -14.19 3.24
N PRO A 49 -13.62 -14.23 2.22
CA PRO A 49 -14.44 -13.07 1.87
C PRO A 49 -15.29 -12.54 3.03
N HIS A 50 -15.88 -13.41 3.85
CA HIS A 50 -16.68 -13.01 5.02
C HIS A 50 -15.80 -12.34 6.09
N HIS A 51 -14.64 -12.91 6.36
CA HIS A 51 -13.68 -12.34 7.31
C HIS A 51 -13.20 -10.97 6.86
N LEU A 52 -12.82 -10.82 5.59
CA LEU A 52 -12.39 -9.54 5.02
C LEU A 52 -13.48 -8.48 5.08
N PHE A 53 -14.73 -8.88 4.78
CA PHE A 53 -15.88 -7.98 4.88
C PHE A 53 -16.09 -7.49 6.32
N SER A 54 -16.08 -8.38 7.31
CA SER A 54 -16.28 -8.03 8.72
C SER A 54 -15.21 -7.05 9.21
N ARG A 55 -13.96 -7.29 8.89
CA ARG A 55 -12.85 -6.40 9.25
C ARG A 55 -12.97 -5.03 8.59
N LEU A 56 -13.31 -4.99 7.30
CA LEU A 56 -13.54 -3.73 6.59
C LEU A 56 -14.73 -2.98 7.16
N ALA A 57 -15.86 -3.66 7.43
CA ALA A 57 -17.05 -3.06 7.98
C ALA A 57 -16.80 -2.45 9.38
N GLU A 58 -16.09 -3.15 10.26
CA GLU A 58 -15.68 -2.63 11.57
C GLU A 58 -14.83 -1.36 11.41
N TRP A 59 -13.80 -1.39 10.55
CA TRP A 59 -12.93 -0.25 10.30
C TRP A 59 -13.69 0.97 9.78
N LEU A 60 -14.67 0.75 8.88
CA LEU A 60 -15.54 1.79 8.36
C LEU A 60 -16.49 2.35 9.44
N GLN A 61 -17.08 1.49 10.28
CA GLN A 61 -17.94 1.91 11.39
C GLN A 61 -17.20 2.78 12.41
N ARG A 62 -15.93 2.49 12.69
CA ARG A 62 -15.06 3.29 13.56
C ARG A 62 -14.66 4.63 12.91
N GLY A 63 -15.05 4.87 11.66
CA GLY A 63 -14.69 6.08 10.91
C GLY A 63 -13.20 6.19 10.61
N PHE A 64 -12.43 5.11 10.70
CA PHE A 64 -10.97 5.10 10.54
C PHE A 64 -10.51 5.37 9.11
N HIS A 65 -11.41 5.32 8.15
CA HIS A 65 -11.16 5.69 6.74
C HIS A 65 -11.04 7.20 6.51
N GLY A 66 -11.39 8.04 7.50
CA GLY A 66 -11.37 9.49 7.35
C GLY A 66 -12.23 9.96 6.17
N THR A 67 -11.66 10.77 5.29
CA THR A 67 -12.36 11.32 4.11
C THR A 67 -12.30 10.44 2.85
N MET A 68 -11.77 9.22 2.96
CA MET A 68 -11.67 8.28 1.83
C MET A 68 -13.04 7.65 1.50
N ALA A 69 -13.99 8.46 1.03
CA ALA A 69 -15.35 8.02 0.70
C ALA A 69 -15.42 6.88 -0.33
N TRP A 70 -14.37 6.70 -1.15
CA TRP A 70 -14.26 5.58 -2.08
C TRP A 70 -14.16 4.22 -1.37
N MET A 71 -13.74 4.16 -0.11
CA MET A 71 -13.73 2.94 0.70
C MET A 71 -15.13 2.48 1.10
N THR A 72 -16.09 3.41 1.20
CA THR A 72 -17.46 3.12 1.65
C THR A 72 -18.42 2.74 0.52
N ARG A 73 -18.02 2.92 -0.76
CA ARG A 73 -18.93 2.77 -1.91
C ARG A 73 -19.48 1.36 -2.09
N ASP A 74 -18.65 0.35 -1.91
CA ASP A 74 -19.02 -1.03 -2.08
C ASP A 74 -18.06 -1.95 -1.30
N PRO A 75 -18.23 -2.07 0.02
CA PRO A 75 -17.37 -2.89 0.85
C PRO A 75 -17.46 -4.38 0.52
N SER A 76 -18.64 -4.86 0.10
CA SER A 76 -18.83 -6.26 -0.26
C SER A 76 -18.01 -6.64 -1.49
N ARG A 77 -18.00 -5.77 -2.50
CA ARG A 77 -17.21 -5.97 -3.72
C ARG A 77 -15.71 -6.01 -3.45
N ARG A 78 -15.22 -5.23 -2.44
CA ARG A 78 -13.80 -5.23 -2.06
C ARG A 78 -13.35 -6.53 -1.44
N SER A 79 -14.22 -7.19 -0.72
CA SER A 79 -13.90 -8.42 -0.01
C SER A 79 -14.19 -9.69 -0.81
N ASP A 80 -15.02 -9.61 -1.85
CA ASP A 80 -15.43 -10.76 -2.65
C ASP A 80 -15.06 -10.63 -4.14
N PRO A 81 -14.01 -11.34 -4.59
CA PRO A 81 -13.59 -11.35 -5.99
C PRO A 81 -14.66 -11.81 -6.99
N GLN A 82 -15.65 -12.59 -6.56
CA GLN A 82 -16.76 -13.02 -7.43
C GLN A 82 -17.62 -11.85 -7.88
N GLN A 83 -17.72 -10.79 -7.08
CA GLN A 83 -18.44 -9.56 -7.45
C GLN A 83 -17.63 -8.67 -8.40
N VAL A 84 -16.34 -8.92 -8.52
CA VAL A 84 -15.43 -8.20 -9.42
C VAL A 84 -15.30 -8.93 -10.76
N LEU A 85 -15.12 -10.23 -10.72
CA LEU A 85 -15.06 -11.13 -11.87
C LEU A 85 -15.94 -12.35 -11.58
N PRO A 86 -17.20 -12.40 -12.09
CA PRO A 86 -18.05 -13.56 -11.96
C PRO A 86 -17.36 -14.81 -12.52
N GLY A 87 -17.41 -15.92 -11.76
CA GLY A 87 -16.71 -17.14 -12.12
C GLY A 87 -15.22 -17.15 -11.77
N CYS A 88 -14.73 -16.17 -11.02
CA CYS A 88 -13.36 -16.14 -10.51
C CYS A 88 -13.09 -17.39 -9.64
N ARG A 89 -12.04 -18.14 -9.94
CA ARG A 89 -11.67 -19.37 -9.22
C ARG A 89 -10.30 -19.25 -8.54
N SER A 90 -9.43 -18.41 -9.08
CA SER A 90 -8.12 -18.17 -8.51
C SER A 90 -7.71 -16.72 -8.66
N MET A 91 -6.79 -16.29 -7.81
CA MET A 91 -6.12 -15.01 -7.90
C MET A 91 -4.62 -15.23 -7.96
N VAL A 92 -3.97 -14.60 -8.94
CA VAL A 92 -2.51 -14.56 -9.04
C VAL A 92 -2.07 -13.24 -8.45
N SER A 93 -1.43 -13.29 -7.26
CA SER A 93 -0.83 -12.12 -6.62
C SER A 93 0.62 -11.99 -7.02
N VAL A 94 1.04 -10.77 -7.34
CA VAL A 94 2.44 -10.46 -7.69
C VAL A 94 2.96 -9.34 -6.83
N GLY A 95 4.27 -9.32 -6.59
CA GLY A 95 4.97 -8.26 -5.87
C GLY A 95 6.18 -7.77 -6.65
N MET A 96 6.42 -6.45 -6.64
CA MET A 96 7.65 -5.84 -7.12
C MET A 96 8.34 -5.13 -5.98
N ASN A 97 9.60 -5.46 -5.76
CA ASN A 97 10.45 -4.80 -4.77
C ASN A 97 10.77 -3.37 -5.22
N TYR A 98 10.60 -2.39 -4.32
CA TYR A 98 10.96 -0.99 -4.57
C TYR A 98 12.04 -0.45 -3.64
N TYR A 99 12.63 -1.31 -2.81
CA TYR A 99 13.70 -0.89 -1.91
C TYR A 99 14.95 -0.46 -2.69
N THR A 100 15.58 0.60 -2.22
CA THR A 100 16.90 1.04 -2.69
C THR A 100 17.77 1.36 -1.48
N ASP A 101 19.09 1.18 -1.60
CA ASP A 101 20.06 1.49 -0.53
C ASP A 101 20.25 3.00 -0.30
N ASN A 102 19.57 3.83 -1.11
CA ASN A 102 19.62 5.26 -0.96
C ASN A 102 18.94 5.70 0.35
N ARG A 103 19.42 6.84 0.88
CA ARG A 103 18.85 7.49 2.05
C ARG A 103 18.36 8.89 1.69
N ALA A 104 17.20 9.27 2.22
CA ALA A 104 16.71 10.64 2.13
C ALA A 104 17.71 11.59 2.82
N ASN A 105 17.87 12.78 2.26
CA ASN A 105 18.61 13.84 2.91
C ASN A 105 17.75 14.47 4.02
N GLU A 106 18.15 14.29 5.25
CA GLU A 106 17.42 14.80 6.43
C GLU A 106 17.99 16.14 6.96
N GLN A 107 18.81 16.83 6.17
CA GLN A 107 19.32 18.14 6.56
C GLN A 107 18.20 19.17 6.74
N PRO A 108 18.40 20.19 7.58
CA PRO A 108 17.47 21.30 7.75
C PRO A 108 17.06 21.90 6.41
N GLY A 109 15.76 22.16 6.25
CA GLY A 109 15.20 22.70 5.00
C GLY A 109 14.88 21.68 3.92
N MET A 110 15.14 20.38 4.15
CA MET A 110 14.73 19.28 3.26
C MET A 110 13.45 18.63 3.76
N GLY A 111 12.55 18.30 2.83
CA GLY A 111 11.39 17.48 3.11
C GLY A 111 11.71 15.99 3.04
N ARG A 112 10.76 15.14 3.45
CA ARG A 112 10.85 13.69 3.33
C ARG A 112 9.68 13.15 2.49
N ILE A 113 10.01 12.31 1.53
CA ILE A 113 9.09 11.60 0.64
C ILE A 113 9.24 10.11 0.91
N ALA A 114 8.13 9.38 1.03
CA ALA A 114 8.16 7.93 1.21
C ALA A 114 8.83 7.22 0.01
N ARG A 115 9.58 6.15 0.29
CA ARG A 115 10.44 5.42 -0.69
C ARG A 115 9.69 4.98 -1.94
N TYR A 116 8.45 4.49 -1.80
CA TYR A 116 7.68 4.01 -2.94
C TYR A 116 7.42 5.09 -4.01
N ALA A 117 7.56 6.36 -3.64
CA ALA A 117 7.35 7.51 -4.50
C ALA A 117 8.66 8.17 -4.98
N TRP A 118 9.81 7.56 -4.75
CA TRP A 118 11.10 8.11 -5.17
C TRP A 118 11.34 8.01 -6.69
N GLY A 119 10.85 6.94 -7.31
CA GLY A 119 10.96 6.68 -8.73
C GLY A 119 9.71 7.03 -9.53
N LYS A 120 9.55 6.34 -10.65
CA LYS A 120 8.36 6.46 -11.50
C LYS A 120 7.11 5.89 -10.83
N ASP A 121 5.97 6.32 -11.34
CA ASP A 121 4.67 5.83 -10.91
C ASP A 121 4.54 4.32 -11.15
N TYR A 122 4.53 3.58 -10.05
CA TYR A 122 4.46 2.11 -10.05
C TYR A 122 3.19 1.57 -10.72
N HIS A 123 2.10 2.33 -10.70
CA HIS A 123 0.89 1.93 -11.40
C HIS A 123 1.16 1.69 -12.88
N THR A 124 1.91 2.58 -13.52
CA THR A 124 2.27 2.46 -14.95
C THR A 124 3.21 1.28 -15.18
N VAL A 125 4.22 1.10 -14.32
CA VAL A 125 5.22 0.03 -14.46
C VAL A 125 4.56 -1.33 -14.30
N MET A 126 3.80 -1.53 -13.22
CA MET A 126 3.17 -2.81 -12.91
C MET A 126 2.01 -3.13 -13.85
N SER A 127 1.14 -2.17 -14.18
CA SER A 127 0.02 -2.41 -15.10
C SER A 127 0.49 -2.90 -16.47
N ARG A 128 1.59 -2.34 -16.99
CA ARG A 128 2.17 -2.82 -18.25
C ARG A 128 2.59 -4.29 -18.16
N ARG A 129 3.26 -4.69 -17.08
CA ARG A 129 3.72 -6.07 -16.87
C ARG A 129 2.55 -7.02 -16.61
N LEU A 130 1.55 -6.59 -15.85
CA LEU A 130 0.33 -7.37 -15.63
C LEU A 130 -0.41 -7.63 -16.93
N SER A 131 -0.55 -6.63 -17.81
CA SER A 131 -1.16 -6.84 -19.13
C SER A 131 -0.38 -7.83 -20.00
N GLN A 132 0.94 -7.84 -19.89
CA GLN A 132 1.77 -8.86 -20.57
C GLN A 132 1.54 -10.25 -19.98
N LEU A 133 1.40 -10.36 -18.65
CA LEU A 133 1.12 -11.62 -17.99
C LEU A 133 -0.28 -12.13 -18.32
N GLU A 134 -1.30 -11.25 -18.37
CA GLU A 134 -2.65 -11.61 -18.84
C GLU A 134 -2.64 -12.18 -20.27
N ALA A 135 -1.88 -11.55 -21.18
CA ALA A 135 -1.74 -12.06 -22.57
C ALA A 135 -1.09 -13.44 -22.59
N LYS A 136 -0.08 -13.71 -21.76
CA LYS A 136 0.55 -15.02 -21.62
C LYS A 136 -0.43 -16.06 -21.05
N ILE A 137 -1.21 -15.70 -20.03
CA ILE A 137 -2.23 -16.58 -19.44
C ILE A 137 -3.29 -16.94 -20.51
N ALA A 138 -3.77 -15.97 -21.27
CA ALA A 138 -4.72 -16.19 -22.35
C ALA A 138 -4.17 -17.12 -23.45
N ALA A 139 -2.89 -17.03 -23.77
CA ALA A 139 -2.23 -17.93 -24.73
C ALA A 139 -2.08 -19.36 -24.18
N LEU A 140 -1.84 -19.51 -22.87
CA LEU A 140 -1.72 -20.82 -22.22
C LEU A 140 -3.07 -21.52 -22.00
N ALA A 141 -4.16 -20.75 -21.86
CA ALA A 141 -5.51 -21.24 -21.59
C ALA A 141 -6.55 -20.46 -22.41
N PRO A 142 -6.76 -20.83 -23.70
CA PRO A 142 -7.75 -20.17 -24.53
C PRO A 142 -9.16 -20.20 -23.92
N GLY A 143 -9.86 -19.06 -23.96
CA GLY A 143 -11.20 -18.92 -23.39
C GLY A 143 -11.23 -18.51 -21.90
N VAL A 144 -10.06 -18.35 -21.26
CA VAL A 144 -9.99 -17.81 -19.90
C VAL A 144 -10.44 -16.34 -19.86
N THR A 145 -11.07 -15.96 -18.75
CA THR A 145 -11.29 -14.54 -18.44
C THR A 145 -10.36 -14.14 -17.31
N THR A 146 -9.68 -12.99 -17.49
CA THR A 146 -8.80 -12.40 -16.50
C THR A 146 -9.16 -10.95 -16.23
N ARG A 147 -8.75 -10.42 -15.09
CA ARG A 147 -8.84 -8.99 -14.75
C ARG A 147 -7.72 -8.61 -13.83
N ALA A 148 -6.85 -7.72 -14.30
CA ALA A 148 -5.70 -7.23 -13.52
C ALA A 148 -5.98 -5.91 -12.80
N TYR A 149 -5.37 -5.74 -11.64
CA TYR A 149 -5.39 -4.51 -10.86
C TYR A 149 -4.02 -4.22 -10.24
N VAL A 150 -3.77 -2.92 -10.05
CA VAL A 150 -2.69 -2.39 -9.22
C VAL A 150 -3.30 -1.25 -8.40
N ASP A 151 -3.44 -1.42 -7.09
CA ASP A 151 -3.92 -0.44 -6.10
C ASP A 151 -5.34 0.13 -6.37
N THR A 152 -5.66 0.45 -7.60
CA THR A 152 -6.91 1.15 -7.95
C THR A 152 -8.15 0.24 -8.07
N GLY A 153 -7.99 -1.06 -7.91
CA GLY A 153 -9.07 -2.04 -7.97
C GLY A 153 -9.89 -2.14 -6.67
N PRO A 154 -11.12 -2.66 -6.75
CA PRO A 154 -11.90 -2.98 -5.57
C PRO A 154 -11.48 -4.35 -4.98
N ILE A 155 -10.20 -4.51 -4.67
CA ILE A 155 -9.61 -5.75 -4.14
C ILE A 155 -8.81 -5.40 -2.89
N MET A 156 -8.82 -6.31 -1.92
CA MET A 156 -8.00 -6.22 -0.70
C MET A 156 -6.66 -6.93 -0.95
N GLU A 157 -5.80 -6.34 -1.76
CA GLU A 157 -4.57 -6.93 -2.32
C GLU A 157 -3.69 -7.59 -1.26
N LYS A 158 -3.44 -6.92 -0.12
CA LYS A 158 -2.58 -7.47 0.94
C LYS A 158 -3.11 -8.79 1.51
N ALA A 159 -4.42 -8.90 1.65
CA ALA A 159 -5.04 -10.11 2.17
C ALA A 159 -4.92 -11.28 1.17
N TRP A 160 -5.14 -11.01 -0.11
CA TRP A 160 -4.99 -12.01 -1.16
C TRP A 160 -3.53 -12.39 -1.39
N ALA A 161 -2.60 -11.43 -1.32
CA ALA A 161 -1.17 -11.69 -1.36
C ALA A 161 -0.69 -12.59 -0.19
N GLN A 162 -1.26 -12.41 1.02
CA GLN A 162 -1.01 -13.33 2.13
C GLN A 162 -1.55 -14.74 1.84
N GLN A 163 -2.78 -14.86 1.30
CA GLN A 163 -3.34 -16.15 0.92
C GLN A 163 -2.59 -16.84 -0.22
N ALA A 164 -1.90 -16.05 -1.05
CA ALA A 164 -1.03 -16.54 -2.12
C ALA A 164 0.41 -16.83 -1.66
N GLY A 165 0.71 -16.71 -0.36
CA GLY A 165 2.03 -17.04 0.19
C GLY A 165 3.12 -16.01 -0.03
N LEU A 166 2.81 -14.77 -0.47
CA LEU A 166 3.82 -13.73 -0.68
C LEU A 166 4.42 -13.20 0.64
N GLY A 167 3.76 -13.47 1.74
CA GLY A 167 4.13 -13.02 3.07
C GLY A 167 2.90 -12.94 3.98
N TRP A 168 2.94 -12.10 5.00
CA TRP A 168 1.84 -11.91 5.96
C TRP A 168 1.53 -10.42 6.16
N ILE A 169 0.31 -10.11 6.57
CA ILE A 169 -0.01 -8.74 7.00
C ILE A 169 0.63 -8.51 8.37
N GLY A 170 1.59 -7.59 8.43
CA GLY A 170 2.28 -7.23 9.67
C GLY A 170 1.45 -6.33 10.58
N LYS A 171 1.89 -6.13 11.84
CA LYS A 171 1.20 -5.28 12.83
C LYS A 171 1.02 -3.82 12.37
N HIS A 172 1.80 -3.36 11.39
CA HIS A 172 1.64 -2.05 10.73
C HIS A 172 0.67 -2.07 9.54
N SER A 173 -0.09 -3.15 9.34
CA SER A 173 -1.09 -3.34 8.27
C SER A 173 -0.55 -3.32 6.83
N ASN A 174 0.77 -3.44 6.62
CA ASN A 174 1.35 -3.72 5.31
C ASN A 174 1.74 -5.19 5.20
N LEU A 175 1.84 -5.69 3.96
CA LEU A 175 2.38 -7.02 3.71
C LEU A 175 3.86 -7.02 4.10
N VAL A 176 4.32 -8.11 4.73
CA VAL A 176 5.72 -8.38 5.06
C VAL A 176 6.11 -9.69 4.39
N SER A 177 7.10 -9.64 3.53
CA SER A 177 7.74 -10.81 2.95
C SER A 177 8.99 -11.17 3.77
N ALA A 178 9.30 -12.45 3.89
CA ALA A 178 10.53 -12.89 4.53
C ALA A 178 11.79 -12.48 3.74
N GLU A 179 11.66 -12.32 2.42
CA GLU A 179 12.76 -12.00 1.50
C GLU A 179 12.88 -10.50 1.22
N CYS A 180 11.74 -9.84 0.93
CA CYS A 180 11.71 -8.44 0.51
C CYS A 180 11.27 -7.48 1.62
N GLY A 181 11.00 -7.97 2.83
CA GLY A 181 10.39 -7.15 3.88
C GLY A 181 9.04 -6.59 3.44
N SER A 182 8.74 -5.35 3.82
CA SER A 182 7.50 -4.65 3.42
C SER A 182 7.67 -3.76 2.18
N TRP A 183 8.79 -3.88 1.48
CA TRP A 183 9.11 -3.04 0.32
C TRP A 183 8.55 -3.61 -0.98
N LEU A 184 7.33 -4.16 -0.93
CA LEU A 184 6.64 -4.75 -2.08
C LEU A 184 5.45 -3.88 -2.51
N LEU A 185 5.43 -3.52 -3.78
CA LEU A 185 4.25 -3.04 -4.50
C LEU A 185 3.48 -4.25 -5.00
N LEU A 186 2.17 -4.27 -4.79
CA LEU A 186 1.33 -5.42 -5.09
C LEU A 186 0.52 -5.23 -6.38
N GLY A 187 0.19 -6.32 -7.02
CA GLY A 187 -0.74 -6.38 -8.13
C GLY A 187 -1.42 -7.74 -8.18
N GLU A 188 -2.60 -7.77 -8.76
CA GLU A 188 -3.49 -8.93 -8.75
C GLU A 188 -4.02 -9.22 -10.14
N ILE A 189 -4.09 -10.51 -10.50
CA ILE A 189 -4.87 -10.99 -11.64
C ILE A 189 -5.92 -11.97 -11.14
N LEU A 190 -7.18 -11.56 -11.20
CA LEU A 190 -8.32 -12.44 -11.02
C LEU A 190 -8.45 -13.31 -12.27
N THR A 191 -8.76 -14.60 -12.10
CA THR A 191 -8.93 -15.52 -13.24
C THR A 191 -10.00 -16.57 -12.99
N THR A 192 -10.67 -16.97 -14.08
CA THR A 192 -11.62 -18.10 -14.07
C THR A 192 -10.93 -19.46 -14.09
N LEU A 193 -9.59 -19.52 -14.19
CA LEU A 193 -8.83 -20.76 -14.08
C LEU A 193 -8.88 -21.31 -12.66
N ASP A 194 -8.98 -22.62 -12.55
CA ASP A 194 -8.78 -23.35 -11.30
C ASP A 194 -7.29 -23.72 -11.18
N LEU A 195 -6.53 -22.84 -10.58
CA LEU A 195 -5.10 -23.03 -10.39
C LEU A 195 -4.82 -23.70 -9.03
N THR A 196 -3.77 -24.49 -8.96
CA THR A 196 -3.29 -25.02 -7.69
C THR A 196 -2.82 -23.85 -6.82
N PRO A 197 -3.42 -23.64 -5.62
CA PRO A 197 -3.00 -22.56 -4.74
C PRO A 197 -1.69 -22.86 -4.05
N ASP A 198 -0.99 -21.81 -3.66
CA ASP A 198 0.13 -21.85 -2.73
C ASP A 198 -0.38 -21.85 -1.26
N GLU A 199 0.51 -22.21 -0.33
CA GLU A 199 0.20 -22.16 1.09
C GLU A 199 0.19 -20.70 1.57
N PRO A 200 -0.78 -20.29 2.40
CA PRO A 200 -0.82 -18.94 2.94
C PRO A 200 0.41 -18.57 3.77
N GLY A 201 0.78 -17.30 3.70
CA GLY A 201 1.90 -16.78 4.50
C GLY A 201 1.58 -16.80 6.00
N THR A 202 2.54 -17.30 6.79
CA THR A 202 2.44 -17.35 8.26
C THR A 202 2.92 -16.05 8.88
N ASP A 203 2.19 -15.54 9.86
CA ASP A 203 2.59 -14.33 10.62
C ASP A 203 3.84 -14.60 11.47
N LEU A 204 4.89 -13.84 11.21
CA LEU A 204 6.16 -13.91 11.93
C LEU A 204 6.42 -12.66 12.80
N CYS A 205 5.44 -11.78 13.01
CA CYS A 205 5.58 -10.61 13.88
C CYS A 205 5.83 -10.97 15.35
N GLY A 206 5.32 -12.11 15.82
CA GLY A 206 5.49 -12.58 17.20
C GLY A 206 5.18 -11.49 18.24
N SER A 207 6.05 -11.31 19.22
CA SER A 207 5.93 -10.27 20.26
C SER A 207 6.45 -8.89 19.85
N CYS A 208 7.03 -8.73 18.66
CA CYS A 208 7.60 -7.45 18.21
C CYS A 208 6.55 -6.34 18.11
N THR A 209 6.88 -5.14 18.59
CA THR A 209 6.02 -3.93 18.57
C THR A 209 6.74 -2.69 18.06
N LEU A 210 7.89 -2.83 17.42
CA LEU A 210 8.72 -1.70 16.98
C LEU A 210 7.97 -0.72 16.07
N CYS A 211 7.18 -1.21 15.12
CA CYS A 211 6.40 -0.37 14.21
C CYS A 211 5.32 0.45 14.94
N ILE A 212 4.72 -0.10 16.01
CA ILE A 212 3.73 0.59 16.84
C ILE A 212 4.42 1.72 17.61
N GLN A 213 5.57 1.44 18.21
CA GLN A 213 6.36 2.42 18.99
C GLN A 213 6.94 3.53 18.11
N ALA A 214 7.33 3.21 16.88
CA ALA A 214 7.91 4.17 15.93
C ALA A 214 6.88 5.08 15.26
N CYS A 215 5.58 4.80 15.37
CA CYS A 215 4.56 5.61 14.74
C CYS A 215 4.46 6.98 15.45
N PRO A 216 4.82 8.10 14.79
CA PRO A 216 4.91 9.41 15.47
C PRO A 216 3.56 9.91 15.99
N THR A 217 2.48 9.49 15.35
CA THR A 217 1.11 9.96 15.64
C THR A 217 0.25 8.91 16.35
N GLY A 218 0.82 7.73 16.66
CA GLY A 218 0.05 6.63 17.23
C GLY A 218 -1.03 6.07 16.31
N ALA A 219 -0.90 6.23 15.00
CA ALA A 219 -1.89 5.78 14.03
C ALA A 219 -2.12 4.27 14.04
N ILE A 220 -1.15 3.46 14.46
CA ILE A 220 -1.31 2.02 14.67
C ILE A 220 -1.91 1.84 16.07
N VAL A 221 -3.24 1.93 16.16
CA VAL A 221 -3.99 1.97 17.42
C VAL A 221 -4.00 0.61 18.14
N GLU A 222 -3.92 -0.45 17.38
CA GLU A 222 -3.80 -1.83 17.82
C GLU A 222 -2.96 -2.62 16.80
N PRO A 223 -2.36 -3.76 17.14
CA PRO A 223 -1.73 -4.64 16.15
C PRO A 223 -2.68 -4.92 14.97
N TYR A 224 -2.21 -4.71 13.74
CA TYR A 224 -2.94 -4.92 12.49
C TYR A 224 -4.06 -3.90 12.21
N LEU A 225 -4.21 -2.87 13.03
CA LEU A 225 -5.28 -1.88 12.92
C LEU A 225 -4.73 -0.45 12.89
N VAL A 226 -4.98 0.25 11.79
CA VAL A 226 -4.53 1.64 11.57
C VAL A 226 -5.74 2.57 11.51
N ASP A 227 -5.73 3.61 12.34
CA ASP A 227 -6.61 4.75 12.15
C ASP A 227 -5.99 5.68 11.10
N ALA A 228 -6.55 5.70 9.89
CA ALA A 228 -6.01 6.51 8.81
C ALA A 228 -6.01 8.01 9.14
N ARG A 229 -6.95 8.48 9.96
CA ARG A 229 -7.06 9.90 10.34
C ARG A 229 -5.82 10.42 11.09
N LEU A 230 -5.09 9.52 11.72
CA LEU A 230 -3.83 9.80 12.42
C LEU A 230 -2.60 9.49 11.53
N CYS A 231 -2.74 8.67 10.49
CA CYS A 231 -1.61 8.23 9.68
C CYS A 231 -1.05 9.35 8.81
N ILE A 232 0.25 9.63 8.92
CA ILE A 232 0.92 10.68 8.13
C ILE A 232 0.78 10.41 6.62
N SER A 233 0.78 9.16 6.19
CA SER A 233 0.52 8.85 4.77
C SER A 233 -0.85 9.34 4.32
N TYR A 234 -1.90 9.11 5.11
CA TYR A 234 -3.23 9.64 4.81
C TYR A 234 -3.24 11.17 4.84
N LEU A 235 -2.68 11.78 5.88
CA LEU A 235 -2.66 13.24 6.05
C LEU A 235 -1.97 13.94 4.87
N THR A 236 -0.90 13.34 4.35
CA THR A 236 -0.10 13.94 3.28
C THR A 236 -0.59 13.62 1.87
N ILE A 237 -1.34 12.53 1.68
CA ILE A 237 -1.72 12.03 0.34
C ILE A 237 -3.23 12.16 0.09
N GLU A 238 -4.07 11.67 1.01
CA GLU A 238 -5.51 11.51 0.79
C GLU A 238 -6.36 12.65 1.36
N LEU A 239 -5.94 13.22 2.50
CA LEU A 239 -6.67 14.29 3.15
C LEU A 239 -6.72 15.54 2.23
N ARG A 240 -7.93 16.01 1.96
CA ARG A 240 -8.18 17.25 1.21
C ARG A 240 -8.46 18.40 2.19
N GLY A 241 -8.26 19.62 1.74
CA GLY A 241 -8.38 20.83 2.57
C GLY A 241 -7.05 21.53 2.77
N GLY A 242 -7.09 22.70 3.40
CA GLY A 242 -5.91 23.50 3.73
C GLY A 242 -5.26 23.08 5.04
N ARG A 243 -4.47 24.00 5.61
CA ARG A 243 -3.74 23.77 6.88
C ARG A 243 -4.69 23.49 8.06
N GLU A 244 -5.87 24.10 8.04
CA GLU A 244 -6.94 23.98 9.05
C GLU A 244 -7.53 22.56 9.14
N ALA A 245 -7.34 21.73 8.12
CA ALA A 245 -7.79 20.33 8.14
C ALA A 245 -6.91 19.41 9.02
N ILE A 246 -5.77 19.90 9.50
CA ILE A 246 -4.82 19.15 10.33
C ILE A 246 -4.59 19.94 11.63
N SER A 247 -4.84 19.31 12.78
CA SER A 247 -4.60 19.92 14.08
C SER A 247 -3.13 20.31 14.28
N ASP A 248 -2.85 21.26 15.14
CA ASP A 248 -1.48 21.71 15.43
C ASP A 248 -0.63 20.59 16.02
N GLU A 249 -1.22 19.72 16.80
CA GLU A 249 -0.57 18.56 17.38
C GLU A 249 -0.14 17.55 16.28
N LEU A 250 -1.06 17.15 15.41
CA LEU A 250 -0.73 16.26 14.29
C LEU A 250 0.28 16.90 13.34
N ALA A 251 0.14 18.21 13.05
CA ALA A 251 1.07 18.94 12.21
C ALA A 251 2.50 18.90 12.79
N ALA A 252 2.65 19.09 14.11
CA ALA A 252 3.96 19.00 14.78
C ALA A 252 4.54 17.58 14.63
N GLN A 253 3.74 16.54 14.81
CA GLN A 253 4.15 15.15 14.71
C GLN A 253 4.51 14.71 13.28
N MET A 254 4.00 15.40 12.25
CA MET A 254 4.37 15.13 10.85
C MET A 254 5.85 15.41 10.57
N GLY A 255 6.51 16.28 11.37
CA GLY A 255 7.91 16.63 11.15
C GLY A 255 8.14 17.25 9.77
N ASN A 256 9.11 16.72 9.02
CA ASN A 256 9.44 17.18 7.66
C ASN A 256 8.82 16.32 6.54
N ARG A 257 7.87 15.45 6.85
CA ARG A 257 7.25 14.54 5.86
C ARG A 257 6.26 15.32 5.00
N ILE A 258 6.54 15.36 3.69
CA ILE A 258 5.71 16.10 2.71
C ILE A 258 4.86 15.17 1.83
N PHE A 259 5.21 13.87 1.79
CA PHE A 259 4.46 12.86 1.03
C PHE A 259 4.73 11.45 1.57
N GLY A 260 3.70 10.81 2.13
CA GLY A 260 3.82 9.47 2.71
C GLY A 260 4.62 9.44 4.01
N CYS A 261 4.85 8.22 4.52
CA CYS A 261 5.60 7.98 5.75
C CYS A 261 6.05 6.51 5.77
N ASP A 262 7.32 6.28 6.05
CA ASP A 262 7.89 4.94 6.12
C ASP A 262 8.32 4.54 7.54
N ASP A 263 8.07 5.36 8.57
CA ASP A 263 8.60 5.18 9.92
C ASP A 263 8.29 3.80 10.52
N CYS A 264 7.09 3.28 10.29
CA CYS A 264 6.73 1.94 10.73
C CYS A 264 7.40 0.83 9.92
N LEU A 265 7.80 1.11 8.68
CA LEU A 265 8.53 0.18 7.80
C LEU A 265 10.02 0.22 8.10
N ASP A 266 10.61 1.41 8.28
CA ASP A 266 12.05 1.60 8.51
C ASP A 266 12.56 0.83 9.75
N VAL A 267 11.71 0.60 10.76
CA VAL A 267 12.07 -0.13 11.99
C VAL A 267 11.76 -1.62 11.96
N CYS A 268 11.12 -2.10 10.89
CA CYS A 268 10.76 -3.52 10.80
C CYS A 268 12.02 -4.39 10.60
N PRO A 269 12.27 -5.41 11.44
CA PRO A 269 13.47 -6.23 11.31
C PRO A 269 13.60 -6.95 9.97
N PHE A 270 12.48 -7.26 9.32
CA PHE A 270 12.47 -7.90 8.01
C PHE A 270 12.91 -6.94 6.90
N ASN A 271 12.73 -5.64 7.08
CA ASN A 271 13.13 -4.60 6.13
C ASN A 271 14.65 -4.34 6.15
N LEU A 272 15.33 -4.69 7.24
CA LEU A 272 16.78 -4.54 7.36
C LEU A 272 17.57 -5.53 6.50
N ARG A 273 16.91 -6.56 5.97
CA ARG A 273 17.52 -7.63 5.17
C ARG A 273 17.09 -7.60 3.71
N ALA A 274 16.27 -6.61 3.33
CA ALA A 274 15.78 -6.51 1.96
C ALA A 274 16.91 -6.12 1.02
N ASP A 275 17.07 -6.87 -0.07
CA ASP A 275 17.97 -6.53 -1.15
C ASP A 275 17.43 -5.34 -1.96
N ALA A 276 18.32 -4.55 -2.53
CA ALA A 276 17.93 -3.45 -3.41
C ALA A 276 17.25 -3.97 -4.68
N THR A 277 16.23 -3.22 -5.15
CA THR A 277 15.52 -3.55 -6.39
C THR A 277 16.44 -3.46 -7.60
N ASN A 278 16.21 -4.33 -8.57
CA ASN A 278 16.83 -4.27 -9.91
C ASN A 278 15.96 -3.49 -10.91
N GLU A 279 14.81 -2.93 -10.48
CA GLU A 279 13.91 -2.16 -11.36
C GLU A 279 14.39 -0.70 -11.50
N PRO A 280 14.94 -0.30 -12.67
CA PRO A 280 15.49 1.04 -12.84
C PRO A 280 14.42 2.14 -12.76
N ALA A 281 13.15 1.82 -13.01
CA ALA A 281 12.06 2.77 -12.89
C ALA A 281 11.81 3.21 -11.44
N PHE A 282 12.24 2.44 -10.45
CA PHE A 282 12.11 2.78 -9.02
C PHE A 282 13.34 3.50 -8.46
N ALA A 283 14.37 3.72 -9.28
CA ALA A 283 15.53 4.50 -8.87
C ALA A 283 15.12 5.90 -8.42
N PRO A 284 15.64 6.39 -7.28
CA PRO A 284 15.34 7.72 -6.78
C PRO A 284 15.94 8.81 -7.69
N THR A 285 15.33 9.97 -7.65
CA THR A 285 15.87 11.18 -8.28
C THR A 285 16.50 12.10 -7.24
N PRO A 286 17.38 13.05 -7.63
CA PRO A 286 17.89 14.06 -6.69
C PRO A 286 16.77 14.83 -5.99
N LEU A 287 15.66 15.11 -6.69
CA LEU A 287 14.50 15.78 -6.11
C LEU A 287 13.82 14.94 -5.04
N THR A 288 13.67 13.64 -5.24
CA THR A 288 12.96 12.77 -4.27
C THR A 288 13.81 12.39 -3.07
N LEU A 289 15.14 12.41 -3.22
CA LEU A 289 16.08 12.20 -2.11
C LEU A 289 16.30 13.44 -1.24
N ALA A 290 16.28 14.63 -1.85
CA ALA A 290 16.57 15.90 -1.18
C ALA A 290 15.58 17.00 -1.64
N PRO A 291 14.27 16.85 -1.35
CA PRO A 291 13.28 17.82 -1.77
C PRO A 291 13.40 19.11 -0.96
N SER A 292 13.99 20.16 -1.56
CA SER A 292 14.11 21.47 -0.94
C SER A 292 12.74 22.06 -0.66
N LEU A 293 12.40 22.27 0.63
CA LEU A 293 11.14 22.87 1.04
C LEU A 293 10.98 24.29 0.47
N GLN A 294 12.08 25.06 0.39
CA GLN A 294 12.06 26.41 -0.15
C GLN A 294 11.76 26.40 -1.66
N ALA A 295 12.43 25.55 -2.43
CA ALA A 295 12.24 25.46 -3.88
C ALA A 295 10.84 24.95 -4.22
N LEU A 296 10.39 23.90 -3.54
CA LEU A 296 9.06 23.30 -3.79
C LEU A 296 7.90 24.21 -3.34
N ALA A 297 8.09 25.06 -2.35
CA ALA A 297 7.08 26.04 -1.92
C ALA A 297 6.73 27.07 -3.05
N GLN A 298 7.62 27.26 -4.01
CA GLN A 298 7.43 28.20 -5.13
C GLN A 298 6.96 27.51 -6.42
N ILE A 299 6.67 26.19 -6.38
CA ILE A 299 6.31 25.45 -7.60
C ILE A 299 4.97 25.96 -8.17
N SER A 300 4.95 26.34 -9.46
CA SER A 300 3.71 26.71 -10.15
C SER A 300 2.83 25.48 -10.43
N GLU A 301 1.60 25.66 -10.90
CA GLU A 301 0.71 24.55 -11.29
C GLU A 301 1.30 23.78 -12.49
N GLU A 302 1.83 24.50 -13.47
CA GLU A 302 2.50 23.93 -14.65
C GLU A 302 3.78 23.19 -14.23
N GLY A 303 4.58 23.79 -13.34
CA GLY A 303 5.78 23.18 -12.78
C GLY A 303 5.48 21.90 -12.02
N PHE A 304 4.44 21.91 -11.17
CA PHE A 304 3.99 20.72 -10.47
C PHE A 304 3.57 19.59 -11.44
N THR A 305 2.74 19.94 -12.43
CA THR A 305 2.25 18.97 -13.42
C THR A 305 3.41 18.38 -14.23
N ALA A 306 4.34 19.21 -14.69
CA ALA A 306 5.50 18.76 -15.45
C ALA A 306 6.43 17.86 -14.63
N THR A 307 6.74 18.27 -13.38
CA THR A 307 7.67 17.56 -12.50
C THR A 307 7.11 16.20 -12.04
N PHE A 308 5.83 16.14 -11.70
CA PHE A 308 5.22 14.96 -11.06
C PHE A 308 4.30 14.14 -11.99
N LYS A 309 4.32 14.40 -13.32
CA LYS A 309 3.50 13.69 -14.31
C LYS A 309 3.62 12.16 -14.21
N GLU A 310 4.85 11.67 -14.06
CA GLU A 310 5.18 10.23 -13.98
C GLU A 310 5.49 9.79 -12.54
N SER A 311 5.03 10.51 -11.53
CA SER A 311 5.30 10.24 -10.11
C SER A 311 4.00 10.01 -9.34
N PRO A 312 4.00 9.15 -8.32
CA PRO A 312 2.88 9.01 -7.39
C PRO A 312 2.51 10.32 -6.68
N LEU A 313 3.44 11.28 -6.56
CA LEU A 313 3.23 12.57 -5.91
C LEU A 313 2.07 13.38 -6.53
N LYS A 314 1.73 13.15 -7.81
CA LYS A 314 0.56 13.76 -8.44
C LYS A 314 -0.76 13.52 -7.69
N ARG A 315 -0.84 12.44 -6.89
CA ARG A 315 -2.05 12.08 -6.11
C ARG A 315 -2.43 13.14 -5.10
N THR A 316 -1.46 13.76 -4.42
CA THR A 316 -1.74 14.79 -3.41
C THR A 316 -2.21 16.12 -4.03
N LYS A 317 -2.01 16.33 -5.34
CA LYS A 317 -2.20 17.60 -6.06
C LYS A 317 -1.26 18.68 -5.51
N ARG A 318 -1.09 19.78 -6.27
CA ARG A 318 -0.24 20.90 -5.85
C ARG A 318 -0.68 21.50 -4.51
N SER A 319 -1.97 21.70 -4.32
CA SER A 319 -2.51 22.30 -3.07
C SER A 319 -2.16 21.48 -1.83
N GLY A 320 -2.30 20.16 -1.89
CA GLY A 320 -1.93 19.25 -0.79
C GLY A 320 -0.41 19.24 -0.55
N LEU A 321 0.40 19.22 -1.61
CA LEU A 321 1.86 19.30 -1.48
C LEU A 321 2.29 20.62 -0.81
N LEU A 322 1.76 21.76 -1.24
CA LEU A 322 2.07 23.06 -0.63
C LEU A 322 1.65 23.15 0.83
N ARG A 323 0.48 22.61 1.19
CA ARG A 323 0.05 22.49 2.60
C ARG A 323 1.09 21.71 3.42
N ASN A 324 1.50 20.54 2.94
CA ASN A 324 2.45 19.68 3.64
C ASN A 324 3.84 20.34 3.76
N ILE A 325 4.28 21.05 2.73
CA ILE A 325 5.52 21.85 2.76
C ILE A 325 5.43 22.96 3.79
N GLY A 326 4.32 23.69 3.87
CA GLY A 326 4.09 24.72 4.87
C GLY A 326 4.21 24.19 6.29
N ILE A 327 3.61 23.03 6.58
CA ILE A 327 3.73 22.32 7.87
C ILE A 327 5.20 21.96 8.17
N ALA A 328 5.91 21.39 7.20
CA ALA A 328 7.30 21.02 7.35
C ALA A 328 8.20 22.26 7.65
N GLN A 329 7.92 23.39 7.00
CA GLN A 329 8.62 24.66 7.25
C GLN A 329 8.31 25.23 8.64
N GLU A 330 7.06 25.14 9.10
CA GLU A 330 6.68 25.54 10.47
C GLU A 330 7.43 24.70 11.50
N ASN A 331 7.44 23.38 11.33
CA ASN A 331 8.14 22.46 12.22
C ASN A 331 9.64 22.75 12.26
N HIS A 332 10.25 23.06 11.12
CA HIS A 332 11.66 23.43 11.06
C HIS A 332 11.96 24.73 11.83
N ARG A 333 11.13 25.78 11.67
CA ARG A 333 11.28 27.03 12.44
C ARG A 333 11.21 26.79 13.94
N ARG A 334 10.19 26.05 14.42
CA ARG A 334 10.02 25.72 15.84
C ARG A 334 11.25 25.00 16.43
N GLN A 335 11.87 24.10 15.65
CA GLN A 335 13.08 23.38 16.08
C GLN A 335 14.32 24.30 16.17
N THR A 336 14.43 25.29 15.29
CA THR A 336 15.55 26.24 15.30
C THR A 336 15.40 27.27 16.42
N GLU A 337 14.20 27.79 16.66
CA GLU A 337 13.90 28.73 17.72
C GLU A 337 14.03 28.09 19.11
N GLY A 338 13.55 26.84 19.30
CA GLY A 338 13.68 26.11 20.57
C GLY A 338 15.10 25.62 20.89
N ARG A 339 16.05 25.68 19.93
CA ARG A 339 17.49 25.43 20.18
C ARG A 339 18.28 26.70 20.50
N ALA A 340 17.70 27.85 20.22
CA ALA A 340 18.33 29.15 20.47
C ALA A 340 17.95 29.73 21.84
N SER A 341 16.99 29.15 22.55
CA SER A 341 16.59 29.43 23.94
C SER A 341 17.19 28.41 24.90
#